data_1277d220f932180bc68f559c957dfe9a
#
_entry.id   1277d220f932180bc68f559c957dfe9a
#
_cell.length_a   1.000
_cell.length_b   1.000
_cell.length_c   1.000
_cell.angle_alpha   90.00
_cell.angle_beta   90.00
_cell.angle_gamma   90.00
#
_symmetry.space_group_name_H-M   'P 1'
#
loop_
_entity.id
_entity.type
_entity.pdbx_description
1 polymer ?
#
loop_
_entity_poly.entity_id
_entity_poly.type
_entity_poly.pdbx_seq_one_letter_code
_entity_poly.pdbx_strand_id
1 'polypeptide(L)'
;LSVTRKINSIEAVVPVSKLKPGDRIVVRNQELIPADSVLLKTEAYIDYSFVSGESTPVTKNAGDFIYAGGRQAGTTIELEVIKEPSQSYLTQLWNNDVFNKPRFSRLNVMVNQVSHYFTFGVLAIAIIASLYWFQIDTATGIKVFTAVLIVACPCALALSSPFALGTAMRIFGRKGFYVKNTDTVEALSKINTIVMDKTGTLTESQQETIEFSGDMLSHEDQKIIKSLVQHSTHPLSQKIFQVLDVHAIHAVENFEEVSGKGIQGLVDGRTIKLGSAKWLGLQEDASDAEDMKTRVFLSMNDDIMGSFLIANVFRKGLRPLLSDLKKQFSMYLLSGDTEREKATLVNLFGSEENLQFRQTPENKLDFVSKVQGEGAHVLMVGDGLNDAGALRASEVGIAVTDDVSAFSPASDGILTGKNLHLLGSFIKMSKATTSVIVASFVISIIYNVVGVSFAVAGKLSPLVSAILMPASSISVVAFTTFTTSLRARMMKLT
;
A
#
# COMPACT_ATOMS: atom_id res chain seq x y z
N LEU A 1 -4.87 -0.30 19.53
CA LEU A 1 -6.32 -0.40 19.36
C LEU A 1 -6.98 -0.63 20.72
N SER A 2 -8.07 0.09 20.98
CA SER A 2 -8.91 -0.04 22.18
C SER A 2 -10.35 -0.30 21.75
N VAL A 3 -11.13 -0.91 22.64
CA VAL A 3 -12.53 -1.24 22.43
C VAL A 3 -13.32 -0.94 23.71
N THR A 4 -14.58 -0.62 23.57
CA THR A 4 -15.46 -0.42 24.71
C THR A 4 -16.00 -1.78 25.18
N ARG A 5 -15.57 -2.21 26.37
CA ARG A 5 -16.08 -3.42 27.03
C ARG A 5 -17.16 -3.06 28.04
N LYS A 6 -18.24 -3.83 28.09
CA LYS A 6 -19.36 -3.66 28.99
C LYS A 6 -19.32 -4.72 30.09
N ILE A 7 -19.24 -4.27 31.36
CA ILE A 7 -19.25 -5.12 32.55
C ILE A 7 -20.35 -4.59 33.47
N ASN A 8 -21.34 -5.43 33.79
CA ASN A 8 -22.45 -5.05 34.67
C ASN A 8 -23.08 -3.66 34.36
N SER A 9 -23.34 -3.41 33.05
CA SER A 9 -23.88 -2.13 32.55
C SER A 9 -22.95 -0.92 32.60
N ILE A 10 -21.68 -1.09 33.01
CA ILE A 10 -20.67 -0.04 32.98
C ILE A 10 -19.81 -0.25 31.73
N GLU A 11 -19.64 0.81 30.94
CA GLU A 11 -18.75 0.82 29.76
C GLU A 11 -17.36 1.26 30.19
N ALA A 12 -16.34 0.47 29.80
CA ALA A 12 -14.94 0.77 30.02
C ALA A 12 -14.13 0.55 28.77
N VAL A 13 -13.26 1.50 28.43
CA VAL A 13 -12.33 1.37 27.29
C VAL A 13 -11.16 0.49 27.72
N VAL A 14 -10.95 -0.61 27.01
CA VAL A 14 -9.85 -1.56 27.26
C VAL A 14 -9.02 -1.80 25.99
N PRO A 15 -7.72 -2.09 26.11
CA PRO A 15 -6.93 -2.54 25.00
C PRO A 15 -7.49 -3.83 24.39
N VAL A 16 -7.51 -3.93 23.07
CA VAL A 16 -7.99 -5.12 22.33
C VAL A 16 -7.25 -6.39 22.78
N SER A 17 -5.97 -6.30 23.10
CA SER A 17 -5.16 -7.43 23.58
C SER A 17 -5.60 -8.02 24.94
N LYS A 18 -6.49 -7.34 25.66
CA LYS A 18 -7.02 -7.82 26.95
C LYS A 18 -8.41 -8.45 26.83
N LEU A 19 -8.97 -8.52 25.63
CA LEU A 19 -10.26 -9.19 25.39
C LEU A 19 -10.12 -10.70 25.56
N LYS A 20 -11.13 -11.29 26.18
CA LYS A 20 -11.27 -12.74 26.40
C LYS A 20 -12.61 -13.23 25.87
N PRO A 21 -12.70 -14.53 25.48
CA PRO A 21 -13.99 -15.14 25.17
C PRO A 21 -14.99 -14.94 26.34
N GLY A 22 -16.23 -14.56 25.99
CA GLY A 22 -17.29 -14.21 26.94
C GLY A 22 -17.34 -12.72 27.30
N ASP A 23 -16.35 -11.90 26.93
CA ASP A 23 -16.42 -10.45 27.13
C ASP A 23 -17.50 -9.85 26.22
N ARG A 24 -18.28 -8.92 26.77
CA ARG A 24 -19.24 -8.14 26.01
C ARG A 24 -18.62 -6.82 25.58
N ILE A 25 -18.71 -6.53 24.29
CA ILE A 25 -18.18 -5.31 23.70
C ILE A 25 -19.29 -4.50 23.02
N VAL A 26 -19.12 -3.20 23.03
CA VAL A 26 -20.01 -2.25 22.36
C VAL A 26 -19.26 -1.69 21.16
N VAL A 27 -19.84 -1.86 19.97
CA VAL A 27 -19.27 -1.37 18.71
C VAL A 27 -20.22 -0.34 18.12
N ARG A 28 -19.70 0.87 17.88
CA ARG A 28 -20.45 2.00 17.35
C ARG A 28 -20.34 2.07 15.83
N ASN A 29 -21.12 2.96 15.22
CA ASN A 29 -21.05 3.18 13.79
C ASN A 29 -19.62 3.49 13.34
N GLN A 30 -19.16 2.82 12.27
CA GLN A 30 -17.82 2.87 11.68
C GLN A 30 -16.68 2.31 12.57
N GLU A 31 -16.98 1.80 13.76
CA GLU A 31 -15.97 1.12 14.57
C GLU A 31 -15.66 -0.28 14.02
N LEU A 32 -14.38 -0.66 14.12
CA LEU A 32 -13.89 -1.97 13.72
C LEU A 32 -14.24 -3.02 14.78
N ILE A 33 -14.70 -4.19 14.35
CA ILE A 33 -14.95 -5.34 15.20
C ILE A 33 -13.61 -6.03 15.49
N PRO A 34 -13.15 -6.03 16.76
CA PRO A 34 -11.77 -6.40 17.08
C PRO A 34 -11.53 -7.91 17.22
N ALA A 35 -12.58 -8.70 17.37
CA ALA A 35 -12.50 -10.15 17.60
C ALA A 35 -13.73 -10.86 17.05
N ASP A 36 -13.58 -12.15 16.71
CA ASP A 36 -14.70 -13.00 16.32
C ASP A 36 -15.71 -13.06 17.44
N SER A 37 -16.95 -12.71 17.12
CA SER A 37 -18.00 -12.44 18.13
C SER A 37 -19.37 -12.91 17.66
N VAL A 38 -20.34 -12.96 18.56
CA VAL A 38 -21.77 -13.18 18.25
C VAL A 38 -22.56 -11.90 18.53
N LEU A 39 -23.49 -11.57 17.66
CA LEU A 39 -24.41 -10.46 17.85
C LEU A 39 -25.44 -10.78 18.93
N LEU A 40 -25.51 -9.96 19.99
CA LEU A 40 -26.37 -10.24 21.14
C LEU A 40 -27.80 -9.75 20.93
N LYS A 41 -28.00 -8.61 20.30
CA LYS A 41 -29.31 -7.96 20.16
C LYS A 41 -29.37 -7.19 18.86
N THR A 42 -30.58 -6.98 18.37
CA THR A 42 -30.90 -6.18 17.19
C THR A 42 -30.32 -6.73 15.89
N GLU A 43 -30.58 -6.05 14.82
CA GLU A 43 -30.02 -6.28 13.50
C GLU A 43 -28.77 -5.42 13.34
N ALA A 44 -27.74 -5.95 12.71
CA ALA A 44 -26.48 -5.27 12.43
C ALA A 44 -26.18 -5.27 10.94
N TYR A 45 -25.60 -4.19 10.47
CA TYR A 45 -25.11 -4.06 9.09
C TYR A 45 -23.60 -4.02 9.17
N ILE A 46 -22.94 -5.12 8.77
CA ILE A 46 -21.50 -5.26 8.89
C ILE A 46 -20.87 -5.09 7.52
N ASP A 47 -20.06 -4.06 7.40
CA ASP A 47 -19.22 -3.82 6.24
C ASP A 47 -17.95 -4.68 6.36
N TYR A 48 -17.87 -5.72 5.54
CA TYR A 48 -16.71 -6.59 5.40
C TYR A 48 -15.82 -6.21 4.21
N SER A 49 -16.01 -5.04 3.62
CA SER A 49 -15.18 -4.59 2.49
C SER A 49 -13.69 -4.70 2.78
N PHE A 50 -13.31 -4.56 4.03
CA PHE A 50 -11.97 -4.79 4.58
C PHE A 50 -11.47 -6.24 4.50
N VAL A 51 -12.38 -7.20 4.44
CA VAL A 51 -12.06 -8.64 4.51
C VAL A 51 -12.39 -9.34 3.20
N SER A 52 -13.54 -9.02 2.61
CA SER A 52 -14.08 -9.69 1.41
C SER A 52 -13.91 -8.88 0.12
N GLY A 53 -13.60 -7.59 0.22
CA GLY A 53 -13.56 -6.70 -0.95
C GLY A 53 -14.93 -6.28 -1.48
N GLU A 54 -16.02 -6.78 -0.89
CA GLU A 54 -17.38 -6.41 -1.28
C GLU A 54 -17.85 -5.21 -0.47
N SER A 55 -18.19 -4.12 -1.14
CA SER A 55 -18.63 -2.85 -0.53
C SER A 55 -20.07 -2.85 0.00
N THR A 56 -20.77 -3.97 -0.09
CA THR A 56 -22.15 -4.07 0.39
C THR A 56 -22.16 -4.58 1.83
N PRO A 57 -22.68 -3.82 2.81
CA PRO A 57 -22.81 -4.30 4.18
C PRO A 57 -23.70 -5.54 4.26
N VAL A 58 -23.22 -6.56 4.98
CA VAL A 58 -23.96 -7.79 5.20
C VAL A 58 -24.88 -7.62 6.40
N THR A 59 -26.15 -7.89 6.22
CA THR A 59 -27.13 -7.89 7.31
C THR A 59 -26.91 -9.11 8.21
N LYS A 60 -26.85 -8.90 9.52
CA LYS A 60 -26.71 -9.91 10.57
C LYS A 60 -27.81 -9.76 11.60
N ASN A 61 -28.35 -10.87 12.04
CA ASN A 61 -29.40 -10.93 13.06
C ASN A 61 -28.82 -11.33 14.40
N ALA A 62 -29.57 -11.08 15.49
CA ALA A 62 -29.20 -11.53 16.82
C ALA A 62 -28.94 -13.05 16.84
N GLY A 63 -27.80 -13.47 17.37
CA GLY A 63 -27.30 -14.83 17.37
C GLY A 63 -26.36 -15.16 16.19
N ASP A 64 -26.26 -14.32 15.18
CA ASP A 64 -25.37 -14.55 14.07
C ASP A 64 -23.89 -14.33 14.46
N PHE A 65 -23.05 -15.12 13.81
CA PHE A 65 -21.60 -14.98 13.95
C PHE A 65 -21.07 -13.80 13.14
N ILE A 66 -20.22 -12.98 13.77
CA ILE A 66 -19.58 -11.81 13.19
C ILE A 66 -18.06 -12.00 13.27
N TYR A 67 -17.41 -11.98 12.12
CA TYR A 67 -15.96 -12.09 12.04
C TYR A 67 -15.27 -10.77 12.43
N ALA A 68 -14.11 -10.90 13.05
CA ALA A 68 -13.22 -9.76 13.29
C ALA A 68 -12.84 -9.08 11.95
N GLY A 69 -12.62 -7.76 12.01
CA GLY A 69 -12.22 -6.97 10.84
C GLY A 69 -13.37 -6.36 10.05
N GLY A 70 -14.63 -6.74 10.33
CA GLY A 70 -15.78 -6.02 9.83
C GLY A 70 -15.94 -4.66 10.52
N ARG A 71 -16.59 -3.70 9.87
CA ARG A 71 -17.01 -2.41 10.45
C ARG A 71 -18.51 -2.38 10.60
N GLN A 72 -18.98 -1.87 11.74
CA GLN A 72 -20.41 -1.62 11.91
C GLN A 72 -20.86 -0.44 11.03
N ALA A 73 -21.83 -0.67 10.15
CA ALA A 73 -22.43 0.36 9.31
C ALA A 73 -23.88 0.60 9.74
N GLY A 74 -24.09 1.30 10.85
CA GLY A 74 -25.44 1.57 11.39
C GLY A 74 -25.43 1.89 12.88
N THR A 75 -26.48 1.50 13.57
CA THR A 75 -26.66 1.75 15.01
C THR A 75 -25.62 1.01 15.85
N THR A 76 -25.40 1.48 17.08
CA THR A 76 -24.53 0.80 18.07
C THR A 76 -25.03 -0.61 18.34
N ILE A 77 -24.13 -1.59 18.31
CA ILE A 77 -24.41 -3.00 18.56
C ILE A 77 -23.64 -3.53 19.77
N GLU A 78 -24.20 -4.56 20.42
CA GLU A 78 -23.56 -5.32 21.49
C GLU A 78 -23.16 -6.69 20.97
N LEU A 79 -21.88 -7.04 21.13
CA LEU A 79 -21.29 -8.29 20.70
C LEU A 79 -20.73 -9.06 21.89
N GLU A 80 -20.77 -10.39 21.85
CA GLU A 80 -20.07 -11.27 22.78
C GLU A 80 -18.88 -11.91 22.05
N VAL A 81 -17.68 -11.70 22.57
CA VAL A 81 -16.43 -12.23 22.02
C VAL A 81 -16.41 -13.75 22.18
N ILE A 82 -16.17 -14.48 21.09
CA ILE A 82 -16.07 -15.96 21.10
C ILE A 82 -14.63 -16.43 21.08
N LYS A 83 -13.75 -15.70 20.34
CA LYS A 83 -12.34 -16.03 20.23
C LYS A 83 -11.47 -14.87 20.67
N GLU A 84 -10.31 -15.19 21.23
CA GLU A 84 -9.32 -14.16 21.51
C GLU A 84 -8.88 -13.47 20.21
N PRO A 85 -8.53 -12.15 20.24
CA PRO A 85 -8.08 -11.43 19.05
C PRO A 85 -6.92 -12.09 18.32
N SER A 86 -6.02 -12.77 19.07
CA SER A 86 -4.91 -13.55 18.52
C SER A 86 -5.34 -14.78 17.70
N GLN A 87 -6.56 -15.26 17.92
CA GLN A 87 -7.13 -16.45 17.26
C GLN A 87 -8.18 -16.08 16.20
N SER A 88 -8.45 -14.80 16.01
CA SER A 88 -9.39 -14.31 15.02
C SER A 88 -8.89 -14.56 13.59
N TYR A 89 -9.82 -14.72 12.65
CA TYR A 89 -9.53 -15.04 11.24
C TYR A 89 -8.46 -14.13 10.62
N LEU A 90 -8.54 -12.81 10.83
CA LEU A 90 -7.51 -11.88 10.34
C LEU A 90 -6.15 -12.10 10.98
N THR A 91 -6.10 -12.44 12.27
CA THR A 91 -4.84 -12.73 12.96
C THR A 91 -4.23 -14.04 12.47
N GLN A 92 -5.06 -15.04 12.15
CA GLN A 92 -4.59 -16.28 11.54
C GLN A 92 -4.05 -16.06 10.13
N LEU A 93 -4.71 -15.23 9.32
CA LEU A 93 -4.18 -14.79 8.02
C LEU A 93 -2.83 -14.10 8.19
N TRP A 94 -2.67 -13.23 9.18
CA TRP A 94 -1.42 -12.51 9.43
C TRP A 94 -0.30 -13.34 10.07
N ASN A 95 -0.65 -14.40 10.81
CA ASN A 95 0.32 -15.31 11.42
C ASN A 95 0.73 -16.48 10.49
N ASN A 96 0.18 -16.57 9.29
CA ASN A 96 0.61 -17.56 8.32
C ASN A 96 2.10 -17.35 7.98
N ASP A 97 2.87 -18.44 7.80
CA ASP A 97 4.32 -18.40 7.58
C ASP A 97 4.76 -17.52 6.40
N VAL A 98 3.86 -17.30 5.42
CA VAL A 98 4.04 -16.34 4.33
C VAL A 98 4.30 -14.92 4.86
N PHE A 99 3.75 -14.57 6.04
CA PHE A 99 3.91 -13.24 6.64
C PHE A 99 5.18 -13.09 7.50
N ASN A 100 5.84 -14.18 7.84
CA ASN A 100 7.02 -14.20 8.70
C ASN A 100 8.37 -14.27 7.96
N LYS A 101 8.40 -14.01 6.64
CA LYS A 101 9.66 -13.99 5.89
C LYS A 101 10.62 -12.94 6.48
N PRO A 102 11.77 -13.35 7.06
CA PRO A 102 12.78 -12.41 7.48
C PRO A 102 13.35 -11.74 6.23
N ARG A 103 13.12 -10.45 6.08
CA ARG A 103 13.72 -9.65 5.01
C ARG A 103 15.11 -9.21 5.46
N PHE A 104 16.12 -9.96 5.07
CA PHE A 104 17.51 -9.57 5.30
C PHE A 104 17.94 -8.58 4.21
N SER A 105 18.41 -7.42 4.62
CA SER A 105 19.15 -6.50 3.74
C SER A 105 20.38 -7.23 3.20
N ARG A 106 20.42 -7.47 1.88
CA ARG A 106 21.58 -8.07 1.23
C ARG A 106 22.83 -7.18 1.39
N LEU A 107 22.63 -5.85 1.40
CA LEU A 107 23.73 -4.90 1.64
C LEU A 107 24.34 -5.09 3.02
N ASN A 108 23.53 -5.23 4.07
CA ASN A 108 24.01 -5.48 5.42
C ASN A 108 24.72 -6.83 5.54
N VAL A 109 24.18 -7.87 4.90
CA VAL A 109 24.85 -9.20 4.87
C VAL A 109 26.18 -9.11 4.13
N MET A 110 26.23 -8.45 2.98
CA MET A 110 27.47 -8.27 2.21
C MET A 110 28.51 -7.44 2.99
N VAL A 111 28.09 -6.35 3.62
CA VAL A 111 28.97 -5.53 4.47
C VAL A 111 29.53 -6.36 5.61
N ASN A 112 28.73 -7.16 6.29
CA ASN A 112 29.18 -8.01 7.41
C ASN A 112 30.18 -9.07 6.95
N GLN A 113 29.94 -9.73 5.81
CA GLN A 113 30.86 -10.72 5.25
C GLN A 113 32.18 -10.08 4.83
N VAL A 114 32.13 -8.97 4.08
CA VAL A 114 33.34 -8.24 3.67
C VAL A 114 34.12 -7.74 4.88
N SER A 115 33.45 -7.19 5.88
CA SER A 115 34.12 -6.71 7.12
C SER A 115 34.83 -7.84 7.88
N HIS A 116 34.24 -9.04 7.89
CA HIS A 116 34.86 -10.18 8.54
C HIS A 116 36.20 -10.58 7.89
N TYR A 117 36.18 -10.82 6.57
CA TYR A 117 37.42 -11.18 5.84
C TYR A 117 38.43 -10.03 5.82
N PHE A 118 37.95 -8.80 5.71
CA PHE A 118 38.80 -7.61 5.75
C PHE A 118 39.56 -7.50 7.07
N THR A 119 38.92 -7.75 8.21
CA THR A 119 39.54 -7.68 9.53
C THR A 119 40.68 -8.69 9.67
N PHE A 120 40.48 -9.93 9.23
CA PHE A 120 41.54 -10.93 9.25
C PHE A 120 42.70 -10.58 8.31
N GLY A 121 42.39 -10.09 7.11
CA GLY A 121 43.39 -9.64 6.15
C GLY A 121 44.25 -8.49 6.69
N VAL A 122 43.65 -7.49 7.31
CA VAL A 122 44.33 -6.35 7.90
C VAL A 122 45.21 -6.79 9.08
N LEU A 123 44.72 -7.68 9.95
CA LEU A 123 45.49 -8.21 11.05
C LEU A 123 46.75 -8.97 10.56
N ALA A 124 46.59 -9.78 9.54
CA ALA A 124 47.73 -10.49 8.93
C ALA A 124 48.74 -9.50 8.32
N ILE A 125 48.30 -8.48 7.58
CA ILE A 125 49.17 -7.43 7.05
C ILE A 125 49.92 -6.68 8.18
N ALA A 126 49.21 -6.31 9.27
CA ALA A 126 49.80 -5.61 10.40
C ALA A 126 50.88 -6.44 11.06
N ILE A 127 50.66 -7.74 11.29
CA ILE A 127 51.63 -8.66 11.87
C ILE A 127 52.85 -8.83 10.94
N ILE A 128 52.64 -9.13 9.67
CA ILE A 128 53.72 -9.34 8.70
C ILE A 128 54.59 -8.08 8.56
N ALA A 129 53.94 -6.93 8.36
CA ALA A 129 54.65 -5.66 8.24
C ALA A 129 55.43 -5.31 9.50
N SER A 130 54.85 -5.53 10.69
CA SER A 130 55.49 -5.29 11.97
C SER A 130 56.71 -6.18 12.18
N LEU A 131 56.61 -7.48 11.88
CA LEU A 131 57.71 -8.43 11.95
C LEU A 131 58.89 -8.04 11.05
N TYR A 132 58.63 -7.56 9.84
CA TYR A 132 59.63 -7.03 8.95
C TYR A 132 60.38 -5.84 9.57
N TRP A 133 59.65 -4.85 10.08
CA TRP A 133 60.24 -3.65 10.66
C TRP A 133 60.93 -3.90 12.01
N PHE A 134 60.51 -4.90 12.80
CA PHE A 134 61.23 -5.28 14.03
C PHE A 134 62.65 -5.77 13.81
N GLN A 135 62.97 -6.28 12.60
CA GLN A 135 64.33 -6.65 12.25
C GLN A 135 65.24 -5.43 11.98
N ILE A 136 64.63 -4.26 11.72
CA ILE A 136 65.32 -3.03 11.34
C ILE A 136 65.34 -2.06 12.54
N ASP A 137 64.17 -1.76 13.09
CA ASP A 137 63.99 -0.87 14.26
C ASP A 137 62.69 -1.22 14.99
N THR A 138 62.82 -1.57 16.27
CA THR A 138 61.68 -1.97 17.12
C THR A 138 60.65 -0.87 17.26
N ALA A 139 61.07 0.40 17.40
CA ALA A 139 60.16 1.52 17.53
C ALA A 139 59.30 1.72 16.25
N THR A 140 59.91 1.54 15.08
CA THR A 140 59.21 1.60 13.80
C THR A 140 58.26 0.42 13.62
N GLY A 141 58.63 -0.78 14.07
CA GLY A 141 57.76 -1.96 14.05
C GLY A 141 56.45 -1.74 14.84
N ILE A 142 56.55 -1.20 16.06
CA ILE A 142 55.37 -0.83 16.87
C ILE A 142 54.53 0.25 16.21
N LYS A 143 55.17 1.29 15.66
CA LYS A 143 54.47 2.36 14.93
C LYS A 143 53.69 1.83 13.74
N VAL A 144 54.26 0.97 12.90
CA VAL A 144 53.65 0.35 11.72
C VAL A 144 52.47 -0.51 12.14
N PHE A 145 52.66 -1.38 13.14
CA PHE A 145 51.57 -2.21 13.67
C PHE A 145 50.36 -1.37 14.07
N THR A 146 50.59 -0.36 14.91
CA THR A 146 49.54 0.51 15.43
C THR A 146 48.90 1.36 14.31
N ALA A 147 49.67 1.91 13.39
CA ALA A 147 49.18 2.72 12.28
C ALA A 147 48.31 1.92 11.32
N VAL A 148 48.69 0.68 10.98
CA VAL A 148 47.90 -0.22 10.11
C VAL A 148 46.56 -0.54 10.75
N LEU A 149 46.54 -0.91 12.03
CA LEU A 149 45.30 -1.23 12.74
C LEU A 149 44.34 -0.04 12.81
N ILE A 150 44.86 1.16 13.06
CA ILE A 150 44.02 2.38 13.12
C ILE A 150 43.46 2.75 11.76
N VAL A 151 44.30 2.82 10.71
CA VAL A 151 43.92 3.31 9.40
C VAL A 151 42.95 2.35 8.67
N ALA A 152 43.09 1.06 8.93
CA ALA A 152 42.30 0.04 8.25
C ALA A 152 40.90 -0.18 8.84
N CYS A 153 40.46 0.65 9.79
CA CYS A 153 39.10 0.54 10.31
C CYS A 153 38.04 0.68 9.19
N PRO A 154 37.11 -0.27 8.97
CA PRO A 154 36.09 -0.19 7.95
C PRO A 154 34.88 0.70 8.37
N CYS A 155 35.10 1.68 9.27
CA CYS A 155 34.04 2.49 9.86
C CYS A 155 33.22 3.27 8.83
N ALA A 156 33.86 3.78 7.77
CA ALA A 156 33.21 4.49 6.68
C ALA A 156 32.24 3.57 5.90
N LEU A 157 32.59 2.29 5.75
CA LEU A 157 31.76 1.28 5.08
C LEU A 157 30.46 1.04 5.85
N ALA A 158 30.53 0.92 7.18
CA ALA A 158 29.36 0.68 8.03
C ALA A 158 28.40 1.88 8.09
N LEU A 159 28.92 3.12 7.99
CA LEU A 159 28.12 4.33 8.09
C LEU A 159 27.44 4.74 6.76
N SER A 160 28.00 4.39 5.61
CA SER A 160 27.51 4.86 4.31
C SER A 160 26.06 4.43 4.02
N SER A 161 25.70 3.17 4.29
CA SER A 161 24.39 2.62 4.02
C SER A 161 23.28 3.30 4.85
N PRO A 162 23.34 3.36 6.19
CA PRO A 162 22.29 3.99 6.99
C PRO A 162 22.11 5.49 6.67
N PHE A 163 23.17 6.22 6.36
CA PHE A 163 23.05 7.65 6.02
C PHE A 163 22.44 7.87 4.64
N ALA A 164 22.82 7.09 3.63
CA ALA A 164 22.23 7.20 2.30
C ALA A 164 20.74 6.79 2.31
N LEU A 165 20.41 5.63 2.89
CA LEU A 165 19.04 5.12 2.97
C LEU A 165 18.16 6.00 3.86
N GLY A 166 18.67 6.46 5.01
CA GLY A 166 17.96 7.41 5.88
C GLY A 166 17.67 8.74 5.19
N THR A 167 18.60 9.23 4.35
CA THR A 167 18.37 10.43 3.53
C THR A 167 17.28 10.19 2.50
N ALA A 168 17.25 9.04 1.82
CA ALA A 168 16.20 8.66 0.89
C ALA A 168 14.83 8.57 1.59
N MET A 169 14.75 7.90 2.75
CA MET A 169 13.51 7.80 3.54
C MET A 169 12.97 9.18 3.94
N ARG A 170 13.83 10.09 4.37
CA ARG A 170 13.44 11.47 4.71
C ARG A 170 12.88 12.21 3.49
N ILE A 171 13.46 12.03 2.31
CA ILE A 171 12.99 12.63 1.06
C ILE A 171 11.63 12.04 0.68
N PHE A 172 11.46 10.73 0.77
CA PHE A 172 10.20 10.04 0.51
C PHE A 172 9.09 10.55 1.43
N GLY A 173 9.34 10.61 2.75
CA GLY A 173 8.37 11.11 3.72
C GLY A 173 7.91 12.55 3.44
N ARG A 174 8.80 13.45 3.00
CA ARG A 174 8.42 14.82 2.58
C ARG A 174 7.49 14.86 1.37
N LYS A 175 7.51 13.82 0.55
CA LYS A 175 6.64 13.65 -0.62
C LYS A 175 5.47 12.69 -0.35
N GLY A 176 5.15 12.44 0.92
CA GLY A 176 4.01 11.61 1.32
C GLY A 176 4.16 10.13 1.02
N PHE A 177 5.40 9.65 0.90
CA PHE A 177 5.71 8.23 0.84
C PHE A 177 6.45 7.81 2.11
N TYR A 178 5.76 7.14 3.01
CA TYR A 178 6.26 6.70 4.30
C TYR A 178 6.65 5.23 4.21
N VAL A 179 7.93 4.93 4.27
CA VAL A 179 8.47 3.58 4.23
C VAL A 179 8.81 3.08 5.64
N LYS A 180 8.59 1.80 5.88
CA LYS A 180 8.71 1.16 7.20
C LYS A 180 10.14 1.18 7.73
N ASN A 181 11.10 0.90 6.87
CA ASN A 181 12.53 0.79 7.23
C ASN A 181 13.44 0.99 6.01
N THR A 182 14.74 0.97 6.25
CA THR A 182 15.77 1.10 5.20
C THR A 182 15.75 -0.08 4.22
N ASP A 183 15.39 -1.26 4.67
CA ASP A 183 15.36 -2.48 3.85
C ASP A 183 14.31 -2.38 2.75
N THR A 184 13.21 -1.68 3.01
CA THR A 184 12.18 -1.35 1.99
C THR A 184 12.77 -0.51 0.85
N VAL A 185 13.62 0.48 1.15
CA VAL A 185 14.29 1.30 0.12
C VAL A 185 15.26 0.45 -0.71
N GLU A 186 15.98 -0.47 -0.07
CA GLU A 186 16.86 -1.41 -0.77
C GLU A 186 16.05 -2.36 -1.67
N ALA A 187 14.96 -2.95 -1.15
CA ALA A 187 14.11 -3.86 -1.89
C ALA A 187 13.47 -3.17 -3.11
N LEU A 188 12.98 -1.92 -2.96
CA LEU A 188 12.47 -1.11 -4.08
C LEU A 188 13.48 -0.95 -5.21
N SER A 189 14.78 -0.94 -4.92
CA SER A 189 15.82 -0.83 -5.95
C SER A 189 15.93 -2.06 -6.85
N LYS A 190 15.45 -3.21 -6.41
CA LYS A 190 15.56 -4.52 -7.11
C LYS A 190 14.32 -4.87 -7.91
N ILE A 191 13.23 -4.12 -7.74
CA ILE A 191 11.94 -4.39 -8.39
C ILE A 191 12.09 -4.44 -9.92
N ASN A 192 11.50 -5.47 -10.52
CA ASN A 192 11.37 -5.65 -11.96
C ASN A 192 9.92 -5.86 -12.42
N THR A 193 9.01 -6.16 -11.50
CA THR A 193 7.60 -6.42 -11.77
C THR A 193 6.72 -5.60 -10.83
N ILE A 194 5.69 -4.96 -11.37
CA ILE A 194 4.73 -4.14 -10.61
C ILE A 194 3.33 -4.73 -10.80
N VAL A 195 2.70 -5.06 -9.70
CA VAL A 195 1.30 -5.51 -9.64
C VAL A 195 0.49 -4.41 -8.97
N MET A 196 -0.58 -3.97 -9.61
CA MET A 196 -1.43 -2.90 -9.10
C MET A 196 -2.85 -3.40 -8.90
N ASP A 197 -3.46 -3.01 -7.79
CA ASP A 197 -4.90 -3.09 -7.64
C ASP A 197 -5.58 -1.91 -8.35
N LYS A 198 -6.87 -2.06 -8.72
CA LYS A 198 -7.64 -1.02 -9.39
C LYS A 198 -8.31 -0.09 -8.37
N THR A 199 -9.17 -0.64 -7.56
CA THR A 199 -10.12 0.12 -6.73
C THR A 199 -9.45 0.72 -5.50
N GLY A 200 -9.65 2.04 -5.28
CA GLY A 200 -8.96 2.74 -4.18
C GLY A 200 -7.46 2.99 -4.41
N THR A 201 -6.85 2.33 -5.40
CA THR A 201 -5.43 2.44 -5.77
C THR A 201 -5.25 3.32 -7.01
N LEU A 202 -5.72 2.87 -8.17
CA LEU A 202 -5.68 3.65 -9.40
C LEU A 202 -6.82 4.67 -9.47
N THR A 203 -7.94 4.38 -8.79
CA THR A 203 -9.09 5.26 -8.65
C THR A 203 -9.06 5.99 -7.31
N GLU A 204 -9.70 7.15 -7.24
CA GLU A 204 -9.91 7.87 -5.98
C GLU A 204 -11.02 7.17 -5.17
N SER A 205 -10.76 6.92 -3.88
CA SER A 205 -11.65 6.11 -3.04
C SER A 205 -13.00 6.78 -2.72
N GLN A 206 -13.12 8.09 -2.87
CA GLN A 206 -14.29 8.87 -2.46
C GLN A 206 -14.86 9.76 -3.58
N GLN A 207 -14.25 9.81 -4.76
CA GLN A 207 -14.71 10.64 -5.85
C GLN A 207 -15.17 9.78 -7.02
N GLU A 208 -16.44 9.54 -7.07
CA GLU A 208 -17.11 9.12 -8.31
C GLU A 208 -17.83 10.33 -8.87
N THR A 209 -17.69 10.56 -10.15
CA THR A 209 -18.55 11.54 -10.83
C THR A 209 -19.85 10.87 -11.19
N ILE A 210 -20.95 11.47 -10.74
CA ILE A 210 -22.30 11.07 -11.13
C ILE A 210 -22.89 12.24 -11.89
N GLU A 211 -23.14 12.03 -13.15
CA GLU A 211 -23.74 13.02 -14.03
C GLU A 211 -25.01 12.44 -14.62
N PHE A 212 -26.06 13.22 -14.69
CA PHE A 212 -27.25 12.84 -15.44
C PHE A 212 -27.13 13.31 -16.89
N SER A 213 -27.29 12.39 -17.82
CA SER A 213 -27.32 12.66 -19.28
C SER A 213 -28.68 12.30 -19.82
N GLY A 214 -29.40 13.28 -20.31
CA GLY A 214 -30.76 13.13 -20.82
C GLY A 214 -31.55 14.43 -20.70
N ASP A 215 -32.85 14.33 -20.63
CA ASP A 215 -33.75 15.46 -20.46
C ASP A 215 -33.54 16.14 -19.10
N MET A 216 -33.71 17.46 -19.06
CA MET A 216 -33.49 18.25 -17.85
C MET A 216 -34.47 17.82 -16.75
N LEU A 217 -33.95 17.21 -15.69
CA LEU A 217 -34.76 16.81 -14.54
C LEU A 217 -35.24 18.05 -13.76
N SER A 218 -36.56 18.21 -13.66
CA SER A 218 -37.15 19.23 -12.82
C SER A 218 -36.85 18.93 -11.34
N HIS A 219 -37.01 19.93 -10.48
CA HIS A 219 -36.84 19.76 -9.03
C HIS A 219 -37.82 18.69 -8.46
N GLU A 220 -38.99 18.55 -9.06
CA GLU A 220 -39.98 17.54 -8.69
C GLU A 220 -39.54 16.13 -9.13
N ASP A 221 -39.03 16.01 -10.36
CA ASP A 221 -38.50 14.72 -10.83
C ASP A 221 -37.35 14.23 -9.96
N GLN A 222 -36.46 15.13 -9.51
CA GLN A 222 -35.39 14.79 -8.60
C GLN A 222 -35.90 14.28 -7.24
N LYS A 223 -36.98 14.86 -6.70
CA LYS A 223 -37.60 14.36 -5.47
C LYS A 223 -38.21 12.96 -5.67
N ILE A 224 -38.89 12.76 -6.74
CA ILE A 224 -39.51 11.47 -7.11
C ILE A 224 -38.42 10.39 -7.23
N ILE A 225 -37.34 10.67 -7.96
CA ILE A 225 -36.22 9.75 -8.13
C ILE A 225 -35.57 9.46 -6.76
N LYS A 226 -35.30 10.50 -5.96
CA LYS A 226 -34.68 10.36 -4.63
C LYS A 226 -35.54 9.50 -3.72
N SER A 227 -36.87 9.66 -3.77
CA SER A 227 -37.81 8.85 -3.00
C SER A 227 -37.72 7.37 -3.36
N LEU A 228 -37.62 7.05 -4.65
CA LEU A 228 -37.52 5.66 -5.11
C LEU A 228 -36.17 5.04 -4.68
N VAL A 229 -35.06 5.70 -4.96
CA VAL A 229 -33.70 5.14 -4.69
C VAL A 229 -33.42 4.97 -3.20
N GLN A 230 -34.12 5.71 -2.30
CA GLN A 230 -33.99 5.57 -0.86
C GLN A 230 -34.37 4.17 -0.35
N HIS A 231 -35.28 3.49 -1.05
CA HIS A 231 -35.75 2.16 -0.66
C HIS A 231 -34.81 1.03 -1.06
N SER A 232 -33.76 1.32 -1.87
CA SER A 232 -32.77 0.34 -2.28
C SER A 232 -31.46 0.50 -1.53
N THR A 233 -30.90 -0.61 -1.08
CA THR A 233 -29.55 -0.68 -0.50
C THR A 233 -28.47 -0.91 -1.55
N HIS A 234 -28.84 -1.01 -2.82
CA HIS A 234 -27.90 -1.22 -3.92
C HIS A 234 -26.91 -0.05 -4.03
N PRO A 235 -25.59 -0.28 -4.17
CA PRO A 235 -24.57 0.78 -4.20
C PRO A 235 -24.87 1.89 -5.22
N LEU A 236 -25.35 1.55 -6.44
CA LEU A 236 -25.68 2.54 -7.45
C LEU A 236 -26.86 3.41 -7.03
N SER A 237 -27.88 2.84 -6.39
CA SER A 237 -29.03 3.58 -5.85
C SER A 237 -28.61 4.54 -4.76
N GLN A 238 -27.75 4.10 -3.83
CA GLN A 238 -27.23 4.94 -2.75
C GLN A 238 -26.40 6.12 -3.27
N LYS A 239 -25.63 5.89 -4.33
CA LYS A 239 -24.85 6.94 -5.01
C LYS A 239 -25.76 7.99 -5.65
N ILE A 240 -26.79 7.56 -6.39
CA ILE A 240 -27.79 8.46 -6.98
C ILE A 240 -28.50 9.25 -5.89
N PHE A 241 -28.85 8.61 -4.76
CA PHE A 241 -29.46 9.28 -3.61
C PHE A 241 -28.62 10.44 -3.06
N GLN A 242 -27.29 10.25 -2.99
CA GLN A 242 -26.37 11.26 -2.44
C GLN A 242 -26.20 12.49 -3.35
N VAL A 243 -26.29 12.30 -4.66
CA VAL A 243 -26.08 13.39 -5.65
C VAL A 243 -27.32 14.27 -5.82
N LEU A 244 -28.51 13.72 -5.58
CA LEU A 244 -29.74 14.49 -5.69
C LEU A 244 -29.92 15.42 -4.47
N ASP A 245 -29.66 16.72 -4.66
CA ASP A 245 -29.74 17.75 -3.59
C ASP A 245 -31.17 18.25 -3.40
N VAL A 246 -32.06 17.36 -2.94
CA VAL A 246 -33.46 17.66 -2.62
C VAL A 246 -33.84 17.05 -1.27
N HIS A 247 -34.70 17.73 -0.52
CA HIS A 247 -35.05 17.31 0.84
C HIS A 247 -36.43 16.65 0.99
N ALA A 248 -37.34 16.89 0.07
CA ALA A 248 -38.68 16.31 0.18
C ALA A 248 -38.67 14.89 -0.37
N ILE A 249 -39.37 14.00 0.30
CA ILE A 249 -39.50 12.59 -0.05
C ILE A 249 -41.01 12.29 -0.12
N HIS A 250 -41.40 11.67 -1.24
CA HIS A 250 -42.79 11.22 -1.49
C HIS A 250 -42.96 9.76 -1.04
N ALA A 251 -44.19 9.37 -0.75
CA ALA A 251 -44.48 7.97 -0.51
C ALA A 251 -44.27 7.15 -1.79
N VAL A 252 -43.66 5.99 -1.64
CA VAL A 252 -43.41 5.05 -2.74
C VAL A 252 -44.36 3.87 -2.57
N GLU A 253 -45.16 3.62 -3.61
CA GLU A 253 -46.03 2.46 -3.67
C GLU A 253 -45.48 1.42 -4.64
N ASN A 254 -45.80 0.16 -4.41
CA ASN A 254 -45.40 -0.96 -5.28
C ASN A 254 -43.89 -0.98 -5.58
N PHE A 255 -43.04 -0.68 -4.55
CA PHE A 255 -41.60 -0.78 -4.69
C PHE A 255 -41.20 -2.21 -5.00
N GLU A 256 -40.38 -2.40 -6.02
CA GLU A 256 -39.83 -3.69 -6.40
C GLU A 256 -38.34 -3.50 -6.78
N GLU A 257 -37.47 -4.34 -6.22
CA GLU A 257 -36.06 -4.45 -6.61
C GLU A 257 -35.82 -5.79 -7.29
N VAL A 258 -35.49 -5.75 -8.59
CA VAL A 258 -35.26 -6.92 -9.43
C VAL A 258 -33.74 -7.14 -9.56
N SER A 259 -33.22 -8.20 -8.96
CA SER A 259 -31.79 -8.53 -8.96
C SER A 259 -31.20 -8.55 -10.36
N GLY A 260 -30.10 -7.83 -10.58
CA GLY A 260 -29.39 -7.72 -11.85
C GLY A 260 -30.12 -6.89 -12.93
N LYS A 261 -31.28 -6.29 -12.62
CA LYS A 261 -32.04 -5.46 -13.55
C LYS A 261 -32.16 -4.01 -13.08
N GLY A 262 -32.72 -3.79 -11.88
CA GLY A 262 -32.92 -2.45 -11.34
C GLY A 262 -34.05 -2.38 -10.32
N ILE A 263 -34.56 -1.17 -10.09
CA ILE A 263 -35.64 -0.85 -9.15
C ILE A 263 -36.79 -0.16 -9.87
N GLN A 264 -38.03 -0.42 -9.42
CA GLN A 264 -39.22 0.27 -9.89
C GLN A 264 -40.18 0.57 -8.74
N GLY A 265 -41.05 1.53 -8.94
CA GLY A 265 -42.11 1.88 -8.02
C GLY A 265 -43.01 2.96 -8.55
N LEU A 266 -44.16 3.17 -7.89
CA LEU A 266 -45.11 4.23 -8.18
C LEU A 266 -44.87 5.35 -7.16
N VAL A 267 -44.59 6.57 -7.67
CA VAL A 267 -44.35 7.75 -6.85
C VAL A 267 -45.15 8.89 -7.39
N ASP A 268 -46.06 9.47 -6.61
CA ASP A 268 -46.98 10.52 -7.05
C ASP A 268 -47.79 10.18 -8.33
N GLY A 269 -48.24 8.91 -8.44
CA GLY A 269 -48.99 8.44 -9.60
C GLY A 269 -48.17 8.24 -10.86
N ARG A 270 -46.84 8.37 -10.80
CA ARG A 270 -45.90 8.10 -11.92
C ARG A 270 -45.14 6.80 -11.67
N THR A 271 -45.10 5.95 -12.67
CA THR A 271 -44.27 4.75 -12.64
C THR A 271 -42.83 5.10 -12.96
N ILE A 272 -41.91 4.81 -12.02
CA ILE A 272 -40.48 5.11 -12.18
C ILE A 272 -39.72 3.79 -12.25
N LYS A 273 -38.81 3.67 -13.22
CA LYS A 273 -37.88 2.55 -13.33
C LYS A 273 -36.44 3.07 -13.44
N LEU A 274 -35.54 2.51 -12.65
CA LEU A 274 -34.11 2.80 -12.69
C LEU A 274 -33.35 1.48 -12.83
N GLY A 275 -32.57 1.31 -13.90
CA GLY A 275 -31.86 0.05 -14.09
C GLY A 275 -31.08 -0.06 -15.40
N SER A 276 -30.80 -1.32 -15.81
CA SER A 276 -30.01 -1.63 -17.00
C SER A 276 -30.76 -1.31 -18.30
N ALA A 277 -30.02 -0.96 -19.35
CA ALA A 277 -30.60 -0.71 -20.72
C ALA A 277 -31.49 -1.85 -21.15
N LYS A 278 -31.04 -3.08 -21.02
CA LYS A 278 -31.78 -4.28 -21.41
C LYS A 278 -33.15 -4.39 -20.71
N TRP A 279 -33.23 -4.01 -19.43
CA TRP A 279 -34.47 -4.08 -18.66
C TRP A 279 -35.49 -3.02 -19.08
N LEU A 280 -35.00 -1.85 -19.52
CA LEU A 280 -35.82 -0.78 -20.05
C LEU A 280 -36.10 -0.92 -21.57
N GLY A 281 -35.66 -2.03 -22.19
CA GLY A 281 -35.91 -2.27 -23.61
C GLY A 281 -35.03 -1.51 -24.60
N LEU A 282 -33.91 -0.94 -24.08
CA LEU A 282 -32.93 -0.21 -24.88
C LEU A 282 -31.87 -1.17 -25.43
N GLN A 283 -31.37 -0.89 -26.64
CA GLN A 283 -30.19 -1.55 -27.19
C GLN A 283 -28.95 -0.85 -26.60
N GLU A 284 -28.00 -1.63 -26.14
CA GLU A 284 -26.69 -1.07 -25.75
C GLU A 284 -25.93 -0.69 -27.03
N ASP A 285 -25.64 0.58 -27.21
CA ASP A 285 -24.81 1.05 -28.31
C ASP A 285 -23.37 0.63 -28.09
N ALA A 286 -22.69 0.14 -29.14
CA ALA A 286 -21.30 -0.26 -29.08
C ALA A 286 -20.36 0.92 -28.71
N SER A 287 -20.79 2.17 -28.87
CA SER A 287 -20.09 3.37 -28.41
C SER A 287 -20.07 3.51 -26.90
N ASP A 288 -21.02 2.88 -26.18
CA ASP A 288 -21.09 2.90 -24.73
C ASP A 288 -19.96 2.05 -24.05
N ALA A 289 -19.39 1.12 -24.82
CA ALA A 289 -18.25 0.30 -24.36
C ALA A 289 -16.91 1.09 -24.31
N GLU A 290 -16.81 2.22 -25.01
CA GLU A 290 -15.64 3.10 -24.96
C GLU A 290 -15.67 4.10 -23.80
N ASP A 291 -16.86 4.42 -23.27
CA ASP A 291 -17.04 5.31 -22.13
C ASP A 291 -16.98 4.49 -20.83
N MET A 292 -15.96 4.75 -20.00
CA MET A 292 -15.66 4.08 -18.70
C MET A 292 -16.76 4.29 -17.64
N LYS A 293 -18.02 4.48 -18.03
CA LYS A 293 -19.10 4.91 -17.14
C LYS A 293 -20.12 3.78 -16.97
N THR A 294 -20.49 3.50 -15.73
CA THR A 294 -21.67 2.68 -15.46
C THR A 294 -22.89 3.54 -15.70
N ARG A 295 -23.80 3.09 -16.58
CA ARG A 295 -25.06 3.78 -16.87
C ARG A 295 -26.20 3.13 -16.12
N VAL A 296 -26.99 3.95 -15.41
CA VAL A 296 -28.27 3.57 -14.82
C VAL A 296 -29.34 4.36 -15.52
N PHE A 297 -30.10 3.71 -16.38
CA PHE A 297 -31.13 4.35 -17.16
C PHE A 297 -32.35 4.66 -16.31
N LEU A 298 -32.97 5.81 -16.57
CA LEU A 298 -34.20 6.29 -15.93
C LEU A 298 -35.32 6.29 -16.93
N SER A 299 -36.45 5.67 -16.55
CA SER A 299 -37.71 5.81 -17.25
C SER A 299 -38.78 6.32 -16.29
N MET A 300 -39.65 7.22 -16.79
CA MET A 300 -40.83 7.72 -16.11
C MET A 300 -42.06 7.50 -17.01
N ASN A 301 -43.07 6.78 -16.51
CA ASN A 301 -44.26 6.38 -17.28
C ASN A 301 -43.92 5.72 -18.62
N ASP A 302 -42.92 4.84 -18.60
CA ASP A 302 -42.33 4.12 -19.74
C ASP A 302 -41.58 5.00 -20.78
N ASP A 303 -41.54 6.33 -20.60
CA ASP A 303 -40.69 7.22 -21.40
C ASP A 303 -39.25 7.25 -20.82
N ILE A 304 -38.25 7.15 -21.69
CA ILE A 304 -36.85 7.19 -21.30
C ILE A 304 -36.41 8.66 -21.12
N MET A 305 -36.13 9.05 -19.87
CA MET A 305 -35.68 10.41 -19.52
C MET A 305 -34.19 10.61 -19.72
N GLY A 306 -33.39 9.54 -19.67
CA GLY A 306 -31.94 9.59 -19.75
C GLY A 306 -31.26 8.53 -18.89
N SER A 307 -30.00 8.79 -18.50
CA SER A 307 -29.23 7.89 -17.66
C SER A 307 -28.33 8.62 -16.69
N PHE A 308 -28.15 8.06 -15.50
CA PHE A 308 -27.06 8.45 -14.57
C PHE A 308 -25.79 7.77 -15.04
N LEU A 309 -24.78 8.59 -15.31
CA LEU A 309 -23.43 8.17 -15.69
C LEU A 309 -22.57 8.17 -14.44
N ILE A 310 -22.19 6.97 -13.99
CA ILE A 310 -21.36 6.79 -12.79
C ILE A 310 -19.98 6.34 -13.25
N ALA A 311 -18.97 7.18 -13.03
CA ALA A 311 -17.61 6.92 -13.46
C ALA A 311 -16.66 6.89 -12.26
N ASN A 312 -15.81 5.87 -12.22
CA ASN A 312 -14.65 5.85 -11.34
C ASN A 312 -13.65 6.92 -11.79
N VAL A 313 -13.29 7.83 -10.91
CA VAL A 313 -12.29 8.85 -11.23
C VAL A 313 -10.89 8.24 -11.05
N PHE A 314 -10.16 8.09 -12.15
CA PHE A 314 -8.76 7.72 -12.09
C PHE A 314 -7.93 8.87 -11.53
N ARG A 315 -6.93 8.52 -10.70
CA ARG A 315 -6.06 9.51 -10.09
C ARG A 315 -5.30 10.35 -11.14
N LYS A 316 -5.11 11.62 -10.82
CA LYS A 316 -4.39 12.54 -11.70
C LYS A 316 -2.96 12.06 -11.97
N GLY A 317 -2.51 12.16 -13.22
CA GLY A 317 -1.16 11.76 -13.64
C GLY A 317 -0.95 10.25 -13.79
N LEU A 318 -1.99 9.42 -13.70
CA LEU A 318 -1.89 7.97 -13.81
C LEU A 318 -1.43 7.52 -15.21
N ARG A 319 -2.02 8.06 -16.29
CA ARG A 319 -1.64 7.67 -17.67
C ARG A 319 -0.15 7.87 -17.97
N PRO A 320 0.45 9.04 -17.72
CA PRO A 320 1.90 9.22 -17.87
C PRO A 320 2.72 8.28 -16.99
N LEU A 321 2.31 8.06 -15.73
CA LEU A 321 2.97 7.14 -14.83
C LEU A 321 3.03 5.72 -15.41
N LEU A 322 1.87 5.14 -15.78
CA LEU A 322 1.80 3.79 -16.32
C LEU A 322 2.57 3.66 -17.64
N SER A 323 2.51 4.67 -18.52
CA SER A 323 3.29 4.72 -19.76
C SER A 323 4.80 4.67 -19.49
N ASP A 324 5.28 5.33 -18.44
CA ASP A 324 6.71 5.32 -18.09
C ASP A 324 7.13 4.05 -17.36
N LEU A 325 6.27 3.50 -16.52
CA LEU A 325 6.55 2.27 -15.80
C LEU A 325 6.62 1.05 -16.73
N LYS A 326 5.69 0.92 -17.67
CA LYS A 326 5.67 -0.23 -18.62
C LYS A 326 6.88 -0.32 -19.53
N LYS A 327 7.66 0.76 -19.69
CA LYS A 327 8.94 0.74 -20.45
C LYS A 327 10.06 0.03 -19.68
N GLN A 328 9.93 -0.13 -18.37
CA GLN A 328 11.02 -0.58 -17.49
C GLN A 328 10.64 -1.81 -16.64
N PHE A 329 9.36 -2.08 -16.49
CA PHE A 329 8.81 -3.11 -15.59
C PHE A 329 7.76 -3.94 -16.30
N SER A 330 7.65 -5.21 -15.93
CA SER A 330 6.47 -6.02 -16.23
C SER A 330 5.33 -5.51 -15.36
N MET A 331 4.17 -5.22 -15.97
CA MET A 331 3.05 -4.58 -15.30
C MET A 331 1.85 -5.52 -15.29
N TYR A 332 1.20 -5.69 -14.14
CA TYR A 332 -0.04 -6.45 -14.00
C TYR A 332 -1.07 -5.63 -13.24
N LEU A 333 -2.34 -5.82 -13.60
CA LEU A 333 -3.48 -5.31 -12.88
C LEU A 333 -4.29 -6.46 -12.30
N LEU A 334 -4.58 -6.40 -11.01
CA LEU A 334 -5.52 -7.31 -10.35
C LEU A 334 -6.75 -6.50 -9.93
N SER A 335 -7.94 -6.96 -10.27
CA SER A 335 -9.18 -6.27 -9.90
C SER A 335 -10.26 -7.27 -9.49
N GLY A 336 -10.98 -6.97 -8.41
CA GLY A 336 -12.18 -7.70 -8.04
C GLY A 336 -13.37 -7.44 -8.97
N ASP A 337 -13.31 -6.35 -9.76
CA ASP A 337 -14.38 -5.92 -10.63
C ASP A 337 -14.55 -6.80 -11.88
N THR A 338 -15.65 -6.56 -12.60
CA THR A 338 -15.93 -7.19 -13.89
C THR A 338 -15.12 -6.56 -15.03
N GLU A 339 -15.11 -7.20 -16.19
CA GLU A 339 -14.31 -6.80 -17.36
C GLU A 339 -14.82 -5.55 -18.10
N ARG A 340 -15.77 -4.79 -17.57
CA ARG A 340 -16.39 -3.65 -18.27
C ARG A 340 -15.41 -2.59 -18.75
N GLU A 341 -14.34 -2.35 -18.00
CA GLU A 341 -13.29 -1.35 -18.33
C GLU A 341 -12.09 -1.96 -19.05
N LYS A 342 -12.18 -3.21 -19.52
CA LYS A 342 -11.06 -3.99 -20.09
C LYS A 342 -10.37 -3.28 -21.23
N ALA A 343 -11.12 -2.75 -22.20
CA ALA A 343 -10.57 -2.10 -23.38
C ALA A 343 -9.64 -0.93 -23.03
N THR A 344 -10.03 -0.09 -22.08
CA THR A 344 -9.22 1.03 -21.64
C THR A 344 -8.01 0.59 -20.83
N LEU A 345 -8.17 -0.41 -19.97
CA LEU A 345 -7.08 -0.93 -19.13
C LEU A 345 -6.03 -1.66 -19.96
N VAL A 346 -6.43 -2.35 -21.06
CA VAL A 346 -5.48 -2.94 -22.03
C VAL A 346 -4.56 -1.86 -22.62
N ASN A 347 -5.11 -0.72 -23.00
CA ASN A 347 -4.32 0.40 -23.53
C ASN A 347 -3.29 0.92 -22.51
N LEU A 348 -3.63 0.88 -21.22
CA LEU A 348 -2.77 1.36 -20.13
C LEU A 348 -1.70 0.32 -19.75
N PHE A 349 -2.05 -0.96 -19.68
CA PHE A 349 -1.18 -2.04 -19.20
C PHE A 349 -0.47 -2.82 -20.32
N GLY A 350 -0.90 -2.66 -21.58
CA GLY A 350 -0.18 -3.15 -22.77
C GLY A 350 -0.76 -4.41 -23.40
N SER A 351 -1.31 -5.37 -22.65
CA SER A 351 -1.96 -6.56 -23.17
C SER A 351 -3.07 -7.07 -22.26
N GLU A 352 -3.97 -7.90 -22.80
CA GLU A 352 -5.03 -8.54 -22.01
C GLU A 352 -4.49 -9.51 -20.95
N GLU A 353 -3.38 -10.17 -21.24
CA GLU A 353 -2.73 -11.15 -20.34
C GLU A 353 -2.26 -10.49 -19.03
N ASN A 354 -2.03 -9.18 -19.07
CA ASN A 354 -1.61 -8.40 -17.91
C ASN A 354 -2.78 -8.01 -16.99
N LEU A 355 -4.02 -8.33 -17.37
CA LEU A 355 -5.22 -7.92 -16.66
C LEU A 355 -5.93 -9.15 -16.07
N GLN A 356 -6.11 -9.16 -14.77
CA GLN A 356 -6.83 -10.21 -14.06
C GLN A 356 -8.05 -9.60 -13.38
N PHE A 357 -9.25 -9.98 -13.83
CA PHE A 357 -10.53 -9.51 -13.29
C PHE A 357 -11.14 -10.56 -12.36
N ARG A 358 -12.15 -10.17 -11.57
CA ARG A 358 -12.88 -11.01 -10.61
C ARG A 358 -11.97 -11.71 -9.61
N GLN A 359 -10.91 -11.01 -9.18
CA GLN A 359 -9.92 -11.56 -8.25
C GLN A 359 -10.39 -11.40 -6.80
N THR A 360 -10.46 -12.51 -6.08
CA THR A 360 -10.60 -12.50 -4.63
C THR A 360 -9.28 -12.09 -3.96
N PRO A 361 -9.28 -11.67 -2.68
CA PRO A 361 -8.04 -11.42 -1.94
C PRO A 361 -7.05 -12.60 -1.95
N GLU A 362 -7.56 -13.83 -1.91
CA GLU A 362 -6.77 -15.06 -1.99
C GLU A 362 -6.14 -15.21 -3.37
N ASN A 363 -6.91 -15.03 -4.45
CA ASN A 363 -6.40 -15.08 -5.81
C ASN A 363 -5.30 -14.05 -6.06
N LYS A 364 -5.42 -12.85 -5.48
CA LYS A 364 -4.39 -11.81 -5.56
C LYS A 364 -3.10 -12.24 -4.85
N LEU A 365 -3.22 -12.85 -3.66
CA LEU A 365 -2.10 -13.42 -2.92
C LEU A 365 -1.40 -14.52 -3.73
N ASP A 366 -2.16 -15.45 -4.28
CA ASP A 366 -1.64 -16.59 -5.06
C ASP A 366 -0.95 -16.10 -6.33
N PHE A 367 -1.53 -15.12 -7.02
CA PHE A 367 -0.92 -14.52 -8.21
C PHE A 367 0.45 -13.90 -7.90
N VAL A 368 0.54 -13.09 -6.83
CA VAL A 368 1.80 -12.46 -6.40
C VAL A 368 2.83 -13.54 -6.04
N SER A 369 2.42 -14.55 -5.28
CA SER A 369 3.29 -15.66 -4.87
C SER A 369 3.80 -16.46 -6.05
N LYS A 370 2.94 -16.75 -7.05
CA LYS A 370 3.30 -17.43 -8.28
C LYS A 370 4.36 -16.65 -9.06
N VAL A 371 4.12 -15.37 -9.33
CA VAL A 371 5.04 -14.52 -10.12
C VAL A 371 6.40 -14.39 -9.41
N GLN A 372 6.42 -14.32 -8.08
CA GLN A 372 7.68 -14.35 -7.31
C GLN A 372 8.38 -15.70 -7.37
N GLY A 373 7.61 -16.81 -7.36
CA GLY A 373 8.15 -18.17 -7.54
C GLY A 373 8.85 -18.37 -8.89
N GLU A 374 8.45 -17.61 -9.91
CA GLU A 374 9.07 -17.56 -11.24
C GLU A 374 10.33 -16.66 -11.27
N GLY A 375 10.75 -16.09 -10.13
CA GLY A 375 11.97 -15.29 -9.98
C GLY A 375 11.79 -13.78 -10.14
N ALA A 376 10.56 -13.29 -10.19
CA ALA A 376 10.29 -11.86 -10.23
C ALA A 376 10.45 -11.19 -8.85
N HIS A 377 10.96 -9.96 -8.85
CA HIS A 377 10.95 -9.06 -7.71
C HIS A 377 9.71 -8.17 -7.79
N VAL A 378 8.67 -8.53 -7.05
CA VAL A 378 7.34 -7.93 -7.18
C VAL A 378 7.15 -6.76 -6.23
N LEU A 379 6.73 -5.62 -6.79
CA LEU A 379 6.10 -4.53 -6.07
C LEU A 379 4.58 -4.66 -6.19
N MET A 380 3.88 -4.88 -5.08
CA MET A 380 2.42 -4.81 -5.02
C MET A 380 1.99 -3.42 -4.55
N VAL A 381 1.07 -2.81 -5.28
CA VAL A 381 0.46 -1.51 -4.95
C VAL A 381 -1.04 -1.69 -4.83
N GLY A 382 -1.60 -1.47 -3.65
CA GLY A 382 -3.01 -1.72 -3.33
C GLY A 382 -3.57 -0.69 -2.35
N ASP A 383 -4.84 -0.83 -1.96
CA ASP A 383 -5.50 0.06 -1.00
C ASP A 383 -5.13 -0.23 0.47
N GLY A 384 -4.41 -1.31 0.71
CA GLY A 384 -3.93 -1.71 2.04
C GLY A 384 -4.92 -2.54 2.85
N LEU A 385 -6.15 -2.66 2.43
CA LEU A 385 -7.22 -3.32 3.17
C LEU A 385 -7.57 -4.67 2.52
N ASN A 386 -8.06 -4.63 1.30
CA ASN A 386 -8.43 -5.82 0.54
C ASN A 386 -7.21 -6.60 0.02
N ASP A 387 -6.09 -5.90 -0.09
CA ASP A 387 -4.85 -6.42 -0.65
C ASP A 387 -3.81 -6.82 0.40
N ALA A 388 -4.17 -6.82 1.70
CA ALA A 388 -3.23 -7.03 2.80
C ALA A 388 -2.39 -8.32 2.63
N GLY A 389 -3.00 -9.41 2.17
CA GLY A 389 -2.32 -10.66 1.84
C GLY A 389 -1.29 -10.51 0.72
N ALA A 390 -1.71 -9.94 -0.42
CA ALA A 390 -0.85 -9.73 -1.58
C ALA A 390 0.27 -8.70 -1.30
N LEU A 391 -0.04 -7.61 -0.58
CA LEU A 391 0.95 -6.62 -0.14
C LEU A 391 2.03 -7.26 0.72
N ARG A 392 1.64 -8.12 1.67
CA ARG A 392 2.59 -8.78 2.57
C ARG A 392 3.41 -9.85 1.87
N ALA A 393 2.82 -10.60 0.94
CA ALA A 393 3.51 -11.65 0.19
C ALA A 393 4.54 -11.09 -0.79
N SER A 394 4.31 -9.91 -1.35
CA SER A 394 5.21 -9.27 -2.32
C SER A 394 6.58 -8.93 -1.75
N GLU A 395 7.60 -8.74 -2.62
CA GLU A 395 8.92 -8.22 -2.22
C GLU A 395 8.80 -6.85 -1.53
N VAL A 396 7.95 -5.98 -2.06
CA VAL A 396 7.57 -4.71 -1.45
C VAL A 396 6.08 -4.49 -1.62
N GLY A 397 5.35 -4.27 -0.52
CA GLY A 397 3.95 -3.89 -0.52
C GLY A 397 3.77 -2.41 -0.20
N ILE A 398 3.13 -1.65 -1.10
CA ILE A 398 2.81 -0.24 -0.88
C ILE A 398 1.29 -0.07 -0.79
N ALA A 399 0.82 0.41 0.34
CA ALA A 399 -0.57 0.83 0.50
C ALA A 399 -0.75 2.26 0.00
N VAL A 400 -1.72 2.48 -0.90
CA VAL A 400 -2.12 3.82 -1.36
C VAL A 400 -3.35 4.24 -0.56
N THR A 401 -3.30 5.41 0.05
CA THR A 401 -4.42 5.92 0.84
C THR A 401 -4.58 7.42 0.69
N ASP A 402 -5.80 7.91 0.77
CA ASP A 402 -6.11 9.33 0.81
C ASP A 402 -6.12 9.85 2.25
N ASP A 403 -6.29 8.96 3.24
CA ASP A 403 -6.17 9.24 4.66
C ASP A 403 -4.98 8.48 5.27
N VAL A 404 -3.93 9.22 5.62
CA VAL A 404 -2.69 8.66 6.21
C VAL A 404 -2.92 8.07 7.60
N SER A 405 -4.03 8.39 8.26
CA SER A 405 -4.40 7.80 9.56
C SER A 405 -4.88 6.34 9.42
N ALA A 406 -5.32 5.92 8.24
CA ALA A 406 -5.70 4.55 7.92
C ALA A 406 -4.45 3.67 7.68
N PHE A 407 -3.74 3.36 8.76
CA PHE A 407 -2.54 2.52 8.71
C PHE A 407 -2.87 1.06 8.43
N SER A 408 -2.28 0.48 7.38
CA SER A 408 -2.28 -0.97 7.15
C SER A 408 -0.96 -1.58 7.63
N PRO A 409 -0.98 -2.42 8.68
CA PRO A 409 0.24 -3.06 9.19
C PRO A 409 0.85 -4.08 8.22
N ALA A 410 0.12 -4.48 7.19
CA ALA A 410 0.57 -5.43 6.18
C ALA A 410 1.51 -4.82 5.12
N SER A 411 1.56 -3.49 5.00
CA SER A 411 2.37 -2.81 3.99
C SER A 411 3.77 -2.48 4.49
N ASP A 412 4.73 -2.40 3.55
CA ASP A 412 6.10 -1.92 3.80
C ASP A 412 6.23 -0.41 3.63
N GLY A 413 5.26 0.19 2.98
CA GLY A 413 5.18 1.63 2.82
C GLY A 413 3.75 2.11 2.56
N ILE A 414 3.51 3.37 2.91
CA ILE A 414 2.24 4.05 2.70
C ILE A 414 2.51 5.23 1.78
N LEU A 415 1.78 5.29 0.67
CA LEU A 415 1.86 6.37 -0.30
C LEU A 415 0.54 7.13 -0.34
N THR A 416 0.60 8.45 -0.17
CA THR A 416 -0.60 9.29 -0.33
C THR A 416 -1.09 9.23 -1.77
N GLY A 417 -2.38 8.99 -1.97
CA GLY A 417 -2.98 8.78 -3.29
C GLY A 417 -2.71 9.90 -4.28
N LYS A 418 -2.74 11.16 -3.83
CA LYS A 418 -2.37 12.35 -4.64
C LYS A 418 -0.95 12.30 -5.21
N ASN A 419 -0.05 11.54 -4.60
CA ASN A 419 1.35 11.42 -4.98
C ASN A 419 1.69 10.09 -5.68
N LEU A 420 0.69 9.27 -6.02
CA LEU A 420 0.88 8.03 -6.77
C LEU A 420 1.67 8.25 -8.06
N HIS A 421 1.47 9.37 -8.73
CA HIS A 421 2.20 9.76 -9.95
C HIS A 421 3.72 9.83 -9.77
N LEU A 422 4.23 9.93 -8.53
CA LEU A 422 5.66 9.95 -8.20
C LEU A 422 6.26 8.54 -7.98
N LEU A 423 5.47 7.46 -8.04
CA LEU A 423 5.94 6.09 -7.76
C LEU A 423 7.18 5.72 -8.56
N GLY A 424 7.18 6.01 -9.87
CA GLY A 424 8.34 5.77 -10.73
C GLY A 424 9.60 6.53 -10.29
N SER A 425 9.43 7.76 -9.77
CA SER A 425 10.54 8.56 -9.24
C SER A 425 11.08 7.98 -7.94
N PHE A 426 10.23 7.42 -7.06
CA PHE A 426 10.66 6.76 -5.83
C PHE A 426 11.47 5.50 -6.12
N ILE A 427 11.04 4.67 -7.09
CA ILE A 427 11.78 3.47 -7.50
C ILE A 427 13.15 3.87 -8.10
N LYS A 428 13.19 4.87 -8.99
CA LYS A 428 14.44 5.39 -9.56
C LYS A 428 15.37 5.94 -8.49
N MET A 429 14.82 6.65 -7.49
CA MET A 429 15.59 7.19 -6.37
C MET A 429 16.17 6.07 -5.51
N SER A 430 15.42 4.99 -5.26
CA SER A 430 15.92 3.82 -4.53
C SER A 430 17.11 3.18 -5.26
N LYS A 431 17.02 2.99 -6.59
CA LYS A 431 18.13 2.50 -7.43
C LYS A 431 19.35 3.43 -7.37
N ALA A 432 19.12 4.74 -7.47
CA ALA A 432 20.20 5.73 -7.38
C ALA A 432 20.87 5.72 -5.99
N THR A 433 20.10 5.60 -4.91
CA THR A 433 20.62 5.52 -3.54
C THR A 433 21.50 4.28 -3.35
N THR A 434 21.06 3.12 -3.82
CA THR A 434 21.87 1.89 -3.78
C THR A 434 23.17 2.05 -4.58
N SER A 435 23.12 2.69 -5.75
CA SER A 435 24.32 2.98 -6.54
C SER A 435 25.29 3.92 -5.81
N VAL A 436 24.79 4.91 -5.10
CA VAL A 436 25.61 5.81 -4.27
C VAL A 436 26.30 5.05 -3.11
N ILE A 437 25.60 4.10 -2.49
CA ILE A 437 26.16 3.23 -1.46
C ILE A 437 27.32 2.40 -2.03
N VAL A 438 27.12 1.75 -3.17
CA VAL A 438 28.16 0.96 -3.84
C VAL A 438 29.37 1.84 -4.19
N ALA A 439 29.15 3.02 -4.75
CA ALA A 439 30.22 3.98 -5.04
C ALA A 439 30.99 4.40 -3.77
N SER A 440 30.32 4.63 -2.66
CA SER A 440 30.95 4.95 -1.38
C SER A 440 31.78 3.81 -0.83
N PHE A 441 31.38 2.56 -1.06
CA PHE A 441 32.19 1.39 -0.71
C PHE A 441 33.49 1.34 -1.50
N VAL A 442 33.42 1.59 -2.81
CA VAL A 442 34.62 1.66 -3.66
C VAL A 442 35.58 2.76 -3.18
N ILE A 443 35.05 3.95 -2.90
CA ILE A 443 35.85 5.07 -2.39
C ILE A 443 36.51 4.69 -1.04
N SER A 444 35.76 4.07 -0.13
CA SER A 444 36.28 3.63 1.16
C SER A 444 37.38 2.60 1.04
N ILE A 445 37.23 1.62 0.12
CA ILE A 445 38.25 0.60 -0.12
C ILE A 445 39.52 1.24 -0.67
N ILE A 446 39.42 2.14 -1.67
CA ILE A 446 40.58 2.85 -2.23
C ILE A 446 41.32 3.64 -1.13
N TYR A 447 40.57 4.37 -0.30
CA TYR A 447 41.13 5.10 0.83
C TYR A 447 41.89 4.21 1.79
N ASN A 448 41.31 3.06 2.16
CA ASN A 448 41.95 2.10 3.06
C ASN A 448 43.20 1.47 2.42
N VAL A 449 43.17 1.10 1.15
CA VAL A 449 44.36 0.55 0.45
C VAL A 449 45.49 1.55 0.43
N VAL A 450 45.20 2.82 0.09
CA VAL A 450 46.23 3.88 0.12
C VAL A 450 46.77 4.09 1.50
N GLY A 451 45.91 4.23 2.50
CA GLY A 451 46.32 4.45 3.91
C GLY A 451 47.16 3.31 4.46
N VAL A 452 46.75 2.05 4.24
CA VAL A 452 47.51 0.86 4.67
C VAL A 452 48.86 0.79 3.95
N SER A 453 48.93 1.13 2.65
CA SER A 453 50.21 1.16 1.92
C SER A 453 51.22 2.13 2.53
N PHE A 454 50.77 3.34 2.91
CA PHE A 454 51.62 4.31 3.59
C PHE A 454 52.01 3.85 5.02
N ALA A 455 51.10 3.21 5.73
CA ALA A 455 51.35 2.67 7.06
C ALA A 455 52.37 1.54 7.04
N VAL A 456 52.24 0.57 6.11
CA VAL A 456 53.20 -0.53 5.91
C VAL A 456 54.56 -0.01 5.52
N ALA A 457 54.67 1.02 4.69
CA ALA A 457 55.93 1.68 4.32
C ALA A 457 56.59 2.44 5.48
N GLY A 458 56.01 2.48 6.68
CA GLY A 458 56.57 3.17 7.85
C GLY A 458 56.45 4.70 7.78
N LYS A 459 55.75 5.23 6.75
CA LYS A 459 55.61 6.66 6.48
C LYS A 459 54.45 7.33 7.23
N LEU A 460 53.60 6.55 7.91
CA LEU A 460 52.43 7.04 8.62
C LEU A 460 52.60 6.88 10.12
N SER A 461 52.47 7.97 10.86
CA SER A 461 52.48 7.89 12.32
C SER A 461 51.11 7.49 12.88
N PRO A 462 51.03 6.84 14.06
CA PRO A 462 49.76 6.49 14.70
C PRO A 462 48.84 7.71 14.93
N LEU A 463 49.41 8.88 15.23
CA LEU A 463 48.68 10.12 15.41
C LEU A 463 48.02 10.58 14.12
N VAL A 464 48.74 10.58 13.01
CA VAL A 464 48.18 10.91 11.69
C VAL A 464 47.11 9.90 11.27
N SER A 465 47.34 8.61 11.51
CA SER A 465 46.33 7.55 11.28
C SER A 465 45.04 7.81 12.06
N ALA A 466 45.15 8.21 13.33
CA ALA A 466 44.00 8.51 14.20
C ALA A 466 43.19 9.74 13.74
N ILE A 467 43.81 10.70 13.02
CA ILE A 467 43.12 11.85 12.43
C ILE A 467 42.50 11.50 11.08
N LEU A 468 43.19 10.71 10.27
CA LEU A 468 42.70 10.35 8.91
C LEU A 468 41.49 9.44 8.97
N MET A 469 41.38 8.56 9.95
CA MET A 469 40.26 7.62 10.09
C MET A 469 38.88 8.34 10.26
N PRO A 470 38.67 9.24 11.23
CA PRO A 470 37.41 9.99 11.34
C PRO A 470 37.19 10.90 10.13
N ALA A 471 38.23 11.52 9.56
CA ALA A 471 38.15 12.36 8.39
C ALA A 471 37.61 11.59 7.17
N SER A 472 38.06 10.34 6.95
CA SER A 472 37.53 9.48 5.89
C SER A 472 36.06 9.15 6.10
N SER A 473 35.67 8.81 7.33
CA SER A 473 34.28 8.48 7.68
C SER A 473 33.33 9.68 7.45
N ILE A 474 33.75 10.87 7.89
CA ILE A 474 32.98 12.11 7.67
C ILE A 474 32.87 12.42 6.16
N SER A 475 33.94 12.26 5.40
CA SER A 475 33.94 12.46 3.96
C SER A 475 32.98 11.52 3.22
N VAL A 476 32.95 10.24 3.61
CA VAL A 476 32.03 9.26 3.01
C VAL A 476 30.58 9.55 3.39
N VAL A 477 30.29 9.93 4.63
CA VAL A 477 28.95 10.33 5.06
C VAL A 477 28.50 11.59 4.33
N ALA A 478 29.36 12.59 4.19
CA ALA A 478 29.08 13.82 3.44
C ALA A 478 28.81 13.50 1.96
N PHE A 479 29.66 12.67 1.33
CA PHE A 479 29.50 12.22 -0.04
C PHE A 479 28.15 11.52 -0.26
N THR A 480 27.80 10.53 0.57
CA THR A 480 26.57 9.77 0.43
C THR A 480 25.34 10.65 0.62
N THR A 481 25.33 11.49 1.65
CA THR A 481 24.19 12.37 1.95
C THR A 481 24.00 13.45 0.87
N PHE A 482 25.10 14.09 0.45
CA PHE A 482 25.08 15.12 -0.57
C PHE A 482 24.66 14.56 -1.93
N THR A 483 25.28 13.46 -2.38
CA THR A 483 24.99 12.84 -3.68
C THR A 483 23.56 12.31 -3.74
N THR A 484 23.07 11.67 -2.65
CA THR A 484 21.67 11.23 -2.55
C THR A 484 20.70 12.41 -2.64
N SER A 485 20.97 13.51 -1.95
CA SER A 485 20.15 14.73 -2.01
C SER A 485 20.20 15.39 -3.39
N LEU A 486 21.36 15.39 -4.05
CA LEU A 486 21.50 15.95 -5.41
C LEU A 486 20.70 15.11 -6.43
N ARG A 487 20.76 13.77 -6.34
CA ARG A 487 19.96 12.88 -7.20
C ARG A 487 18.46 13.12 -7.02
N ALA A 488 18.02 13.34 -5.77
CA ALA A 488 16.62 13.64 -5.49
C ALA A 488 16.17 14.97 -6.14
N ARG A 489 17.00 16.00 -6.10
CA ARG A 489 16.72 17.28 -6.79
C ARG A 489 16.56 17.09 -8.30
N MET A 490 17.45 16.33 -8.92
CA MET A 490 17.36 16.02 -10.35
C MET A 490 16.07 15.26 -10.72
N MET A 491 15.54 14.47 -9.80
CA MET A 491 14.27 13.72 -9.95
C MET A 491 13.03 14.52 -9.50
N LYS A 492 13.17 15.80 -9.14
CA LYS A 492 12.10 16.69 -8.65
C LYS A 492 11.40 16.16 -7.37
N LEU A 493 12.13 15.42 -6.54
CA LEU A 493 11.63 14.89 -5.26
C LEU A 493 11.94 15.81 -4.06
N THR A 494 12.57 16.93 -4.27
CA THR A 494 12.85 17.93 -3.22
C THR A 494 12.03 19.20 -3.44
#